data_74f27a9110a6b3bf815fa1b00b0b4eee
#
_entry.id   74f27a9110a6b3bf815fa1b00b0b4eee
#
_cell.length_a   1.000
_cell.length_b   1.000
_cell.length_c   1.000
_cell.angle_alpha   90.00
_cell.angle_beta   90.00
_cell.angle_gamma   90.00
#
_symmetry.space_group_name_H-M   'P 1'
#
loop_
_entity.id
_entity.type
_entity.pdbx_description
1 polymer ?
#
loop_
_entity_poly.entity_id
_entity_poly.type
_entity_poly.pdbx_seq_one_letter_code
_entity_poly.pdbx_strand_id
1 'polypeptide(L)' 'MKTAFHVTGTHCPSCKALIEDICKDAQGVRSCAADYKTGRVIVEHEGKLDKAAIKKEIESLGNYKVQW' A
#
# COMPACT_ATOMS: atom_id res chain seq x y z
N MET A 1 2.39 1.42 15.31
CA MET A 1 0.99 1.42 14.84
C MET A 1 0.90 0.69 13.52
N LYS A 2 -0.20 0.00 13.31
CA LYS A 2 -0.43 -0.73 12.05
C LYS A 2 -1.71 -0.26 11.40
N THR A 3 -1.66 -0.07 10.10
CA THR A 3 -2.83 0.26 9.29
C THR A 3 -2.93 -0.77 8.18
N ALA A 4 -4.09 -1.39 8.05
CA ALA A 4 -4.33 -2.35 6.97
C ALA A 4 -5.30 -1.75 5.97
N PHE A 5 -5.05 -2.00 4.70
CA PHE A 5 -5.97 -1.59 3.66
C PHE A 5 -5.99 -2.62 2.54
N HIS A 6 -6.93 -2.46 1.63
CA HIS A 6 -7.14 -3.40 0.55
C HIS A 6 -6.92 -2.71 -0.79
N VAL A 7 -6.17 -3.38 -1.66
CA VAL A 7 -5.92 -2.88 -3.01
C VAL A 7 -6.47 -3.90 -4.00
N THR A 8 -7.36 -3.45 -4.87
CA THR A 8 -7.89 -4.29 -5.94
C THR A 8 -7.08 -4.09 -7.21
N GLY A 9 -7.03 -5.12 -8.04
CA GLY A 9 -6.28 -5.08 -9.30
C GLY A 9 -4.88 -5.68 -9.21
N THR A 10 -4.50 -6.21 -8.05
CA THR A 10 -3.18 -6.81 -7.87
C THR A 10 -3.26 -8.30 -8.21
N HIS A 11 -2.68 -8.68 -9.35
CA HIS A 11 -2.77 -10.05 -9.84
C HIS A 11 -1.41 -10.73 -10.01
N CYS A 12 -0.32 -10.07 -9.69
CA CYS A 12 1.00 -10.64 -9.89
C CYS A 12 1.99 -10.15 -8.82
N PRO A 13 3.10 -10.89 -8.63
CA PRO A 13 4.11 -10.49 -7.63
C PRO A 13 4.72 -9.11 -7.87
N SER A 14 4.78 -8.66 -9.12
CA SER A 14 5.30 -7.32 -9.43
C SER A 14 4.44 -6.24 -8.80
N CYS A 15 3.12 -6.45 -8.74
CA CYS A 15 2.21 -5.48 -8.12
C CYS A 15 2.51 -5.35 -6.63
N LYS A 16 2.82 -6.45 -5.97
CA LYS A 16 3.21 -6.43 -4.56
C LYS A 16 4.44 -5.56 -4.35
N ALA A 17 5.47 -5.75 -5.16
CA ALA A 17 6.71 -5.00 -5.03
C ALA A 17 6.49 -3.50 -5.22
N LEU A 18 5.70 -3.12 -6.22
CA LEU A 18 5.37 -1.73 -6.49
C LEU A 18 4.65 -1.08 -5.31
N ILE A 19 3.66 -1.76 -4.76
CA ILE A 19 2.89 -1.25 -3.63
C ILE A 19 3.78 -1.10 -2.41
N GLU A 20 4.63 -2.09 -2.15
CA GLU A 20 5.54 -2.01 -1.01
C GLU A 20 6.53 -0.87 -1.14
N ASP A 21 7.04 -0.63 -2.33
CA ASP A 21 7.95 0.50 -2.58
C ASP A 21 7.28 1.83 -2.29
N ILE A 22 6.05 2.00 -2.76
CA ILE A 22 5.30 3.23 -2.52
C ILE A 22 5.06 3.44 -1.03
N CYS A 23 4.65 2.40 -0.33
CA CYS A 23 4.40 2.50 1.10
C CYS A 23 5.66 2.81 1.88
N LYS A 24 6.77 2.22 1.51
CA LYS A 24 8.04 2.45 2.20
C LYS A 24 8.55 3.88 2.01
N ASP A 25 8.23 4.50 0.89
CA ASP A 25 8.60 5.88 0.62
C ASP A 25 7.77 6.89 1.40
N ALA A 26 6.64 6.48 1.94
CA ALA A 26 5.80 7.38 2.72
C ALA A 26 6.45 7.72 4.06
N GLN A 27 6.31 8.97 4.49
CA GLN A 27 6.87 9.41 5.76
C GLN A 27 6.24 8.67 6.93
N GLY A 28 7.08 8.26 7.87
CA GLY A 28 6.61 7.59 9.07
C GLY A 28 6.40 6.10 8.94
N VAL A 29 6.57 5.55 7.75
CA VAL A 29 6.40 4.11 7.52
C VAL A 29 7.68 3.37 7.91
N ARG A 30 7.54 2.37 8.77
CA ARG A 30 8.65 1.51 9.18
C ARG A 30 8.76 0.28 8.31
N SER A 31 7.62 -0.32 7.98
CA SER A 31 7.61 -1.50 7.13
C SER A 31 6.26 -1.62 6.44
N CYS A 32 6.24 -2.40 5.38
CA CYS A 32 5.03 -2.63 4.61
C CYS A 32 5.04 -4.06 4.10
N ALA A 33 3.92 -4.74 4.25
CA ALA A 33 3.73 -6.08 3.73
C ALA A 33 2.49 -6.08 2.85
N ALA A 34 2.62 -6.54 1.63
CA ALA A 34 1.51 -6.64 0.70
C ALA A 34 1.28 -8.08 0.29
N ASP A 35 0.03 -8.48 0.22
CA ASP A 35 -0.37 -9.79 -0.27
C ASP A 35 -1.15 -9.59 -1.57
N TYR A 36 -0.51 -9.92 -2.68
CA TYR A 36 -1.14 -9.71 -3.99
C TYR A 36 -2.28 -10.69 -4.27
N LYS A 37 -2.31 -11.82 -3.58
CA LYS A 37 -3.38 -12.82 -3.78
C LYS A 37 -4.70 -12.35 -3.20
N THR A 38 -4.67 -11.73 -2.04
CA THR A 38 -5.85 -11.21 -1.38
C THR A 38 -6.04 -9.72 -1.56
N GLY A 39 -4.98 -9.03 -1.98
CA GLY A 39 -4.97 -7.58 -2.11
C GLY A 39 -4.80 -6.85 -0.79
N ARG A 40 -4.50 -7.55 0.28
CA ARG A 40 -4.33 -6.93 1.60
C ARG A 40 -2.95 -6.34 1.75
N VAL A 41 -2.89 -5.12 2.24
CA VAL A 41 -1.63 -4.44 2.53
C VAL A 41 -1.64 -4.01 3.99
N ILE A 42 -0.57 -4.33 4.70
CA ILE A 42 -0.41 -3.96 6.10
C ILE A 42 0.81 -3.06 6.19
N VAL A 43 0.61 -1.85 6.71
CA VAL A 43 1.67 -0.86 6.87
C VAL A 43 1.94 -0.64 8.35
N GLU A 44 3.19 -0.81 8.74
CA GLU A 44 3.62 -0.48 10.09
C GLU A 44 4.26 0.90 10.07
N HIS A 45 3.75 1.82 10.89
CA HIS A 45 4.17 3.21 10.85
C HIS A 45 4.20 3.82 12.24
N GLU A 46 4.90 4.93 12.38
CA GLU A 46 4.92 5.72 13.60
C GLU A 46 4.17 7.03 13.35
N GLY A 47 3.26 7.36 14.27
CA GLY A 47 2.47 8.58 14.15
C GLY A 47 1.41 8.47 13.06
N LYS A 48 1.09 9.61 12.46
CA LYS A 48 0.04 9.66 11.44
C LYS A 48 0.56 9.17 10.10
N LEU A 49 -0.20 8.31 9.46
CA LEU A 49 0.05 7.85 8.12
C LEU A 49 -0.75 8.73 7.14
N ASP A 50 -0.07 9.20 6.09
CA ASP A 50 -0.76 9.97 5.06
C ASP A 50 -1.45 9.02 4.08
N LYS A 51 -2.67 8.64 4.43
CA LYS A 51 -3.45 7.69 3.64
C LYS A 51 -3.76 8.22 2.26
N ALA A 52 -4.07 9.51 2.16
CA ALA A 52 -4.43 10.10 0.88
C ALA A 52 -3.26 10.08 -0.10
N ALA A 53 -2.05 10.35 0.37
CA ALA A 53 -0.87 10.32 -0.48
C ALA A 53 -0.60 8.90 -0.97
N ILE A 54 -0.67 7.92 -0.09
CA ILE A 54 -0.44 6.51 -0.45
C ILE A 54 -1.48 6.05 -1.47
N LYS A 55 -2.75 6.36 -1.22
CA LYS A 55 -3.83 6.01 -2.14
C LYS A 55 -3.60 6.61 -3.52
N LYS A 56 -3.28 7.89 -3.57
CA LYS A 56 -3.05 8.59 -4.82
C LYS A 56 -1.88 7.99 -5.60
N GLU A 57 -0.79 7.68 -4.92
CA GLU A 57 0.38 7.07 -5.55
C GLU A 57 0.07 5.70 -6.11
N ILE A 58 -0.63 4.87 -5.35
CA ILE A 58 -0.98 3.52 -5.81
C ILE A 58 -1.93 3.60 -7.00
N GLU A 59 -2.95 4.44 -6.91
CA GLU A 59 -3.94 4.56 -7.99
C GLU A 59 -3.34 5.15 -9.26
N SER A 60 -2.26 5.92 -9.14
CA SER A 60 -1.59 6.50 -10.30
C SER A 60 -0.80 5.47 -11.10
N LEU A 61 -0.54 4.29 -10.53
CA LEU A 61 0.19 3.23 -11.23
C LEU A 61 -0.63 2.55 -12.33
N GLY A 62 -1.95 2.64 -12.26
CA GLY A 62 -2.82 1.99 -13.23
C GLY A 62 -4.21 1.75 -12.66
N ASN A 63 -4.73 0.54 -12.90
CA ASN A 63 -6.11 0.20 -12.54
C ASN A 63 -6.26 -0.30 -11.11
N TYR A 64 -5.48 0.21 -10.20
CA TYR A 64 -5.56 -0.16 -8.79
C TYR A 64 -6.57 0.71 -8.07
N LYS A 65 -7.30 0.11 -7.14
CA LYS A 65 -8.19 0.84 -6.24
C LYS A 65 -7.84 0.50 -4.81
N VAL A 66 -7.74 1.52 -3.98
CA VAL A 66 -7.38 1.38 -2.57
C VAL A 66 -8.61 1.60 -1.72
N GLN A 67 -8.86 0.66 -0.81
CA GLN A 67 -9.96 0.76 0.16
C GLN A 67 -9.40 0.70 1.56
N TRP A 68 -9.62 1.73 2.32
CA TRP A 68 -9.15 1.84 3.70
C TRP A 68 -10.16 1.28 4.74
#